data_d365123c7d5d7e804a754e29d68ded6f
#
_entry.id   d365123c7d5d7e804a754e29d68ded6f
#
_cell.length_a   1.000
_cell.length_b   1.000
_cell.length_c   1.000
_cell.angle_alpha   90.00
_cell.angle_beta   90.00
_cell.angle_gamma   90.00
#
_symmetry.space_group_name_H-M   'P 1'
#
loop_
_entity.id
_entity.type
_entity.pdbx_description
1 polymer ?
#
loop_
_entity_poly.entity_id
_entity_poly.type
_entity_poly.pdbx_seq_one_letter_code
_entity_poly.pdbx_strand_id
1 'polypeptide(L)'
;MRARAAHFKQLLVTVLAAVALTACGAADPAEVATTTPPPDPARAPANLRWENYQGVQLPLGGEDGPSKLAAVPLGYTHTPQGAALAAINHSTRLSLAPDSVWPTLAANALLPGPGKDAWVLARVQVSLTAATDPTVAPHITAYKITAYDPARTALTVYATYSDASITATDATVVWSADDWRLQLPDPAAKTVTVHSVKTIPADAVSLTAAK
;
A
#
# COMPACT_ATOMS: atom_id res chain seq x y z
N MET A 1 28.20 9.72 -64.21
CA MET A 1 27.38 10.22 -65.39
C MET A 1 26.31 11.09 -64.77
N ARG A 2 26.48 12.39 -64.87
CA ARG A 2 25.70 13.36 -65.66
C ARG A 2 24.23 13.35 -65.28
N ALA A 3 23.70 14.34 -64.57
CA ALA A 3 23.52 15.78 -64.84
C ALA A 3 22.08 16.09 -65.21
N ARG A 4 21.54 17.09 -64.63
CA ARG A 4 20.94 18.40 -64.96
C ARG A 4 19.54 18.52 -64.38
N ALA A 5 19.26 19.37 -63.43
CA ALA A 5 19.03 20.83 -63.52
C ALA A 5 17.96 21.28 -64.53
N ALA A 6 16.91 21.90 -64.04
CA ALA A 6 16.33 23.10 -64.64
C ALA A 6 15.30 23.79 -63.71
N HIS A 7 15.55 25.05 -63.52
CA HIS A 7 14.72 26.08 -62.91
C HIS A 7 13.40 26.31 -63.69
N PHE A 8 12.35 26.81 -62.99
CA PHE A 8 11.45 27.79 -63.57
C PHE A 8 10.97 28.75 -62.48
N LYS A 9 11.31 30.00 -62.66
CA LYS A 9 10.79 31.17 -61.98
C LYS A 9 9.55 31.67 -62.72
N GLN A 10 8.56 32.22 -62.03
CA GLN A 10 7.70 33.37 -62.37
C GLN A 10 6.69 33.54 -61.21
N LEU A 11 6.70 34.52 -60.44
CA LEU A 11 6.40 35.97 -60.47
C LEU A 11 4.95 36.32 -60.85
N LEU A 12 4.35 37.14 -60.00
CA LEU A 12 3.27 38.10 -60.06
C LEU A 12 1.93 37.60 -59.49
N VAL A 13 1.13 38.31 -58.72
CA VAL A 13 0.86 39.72 -58.44
C VAL A 13 -0.12 39.80 -57.25
N THR A 14 0.08 40.74 -56.38
CA THR A 14 -0.76 41.32 -55.33
C THR A 14 -2.24 41.45 -55.61
N VAL A 15 -3.09 41.07 -54.63
CA VAL A 15 -4.32 41.81 -54.30
C VAL A 15 -4.48 41.86 -52.77
N LEU A 16 -4.43 43.04 -52.23
CA LEU A 16 -4.83 43.40 -50.87
C LEU A 16 -6.36 43.34 -50.77
N ALA A 17 -6.89 42.53 -49.86
CA ALA A 17 -8.23 42.71 -49.33
C ALA A 17 -8.17 42.57 -47.82
N ALA A 18 -8.18 43.72 -47.14
CA ALA A 18 -8.34 43.79 -45.73
C ALA A 18 -9.79 43.44 -45.34
N VAL A 19 -10.01 42.31 -44.71
CA VAL A 19 -11.26 42.01 -44.03
C VAL A 19 -10.92 41.97 -42.50
N ALA A 20 -11.32 43.02 -41.82
CA ALA A 20 -11.32 43.07 -40.38
C ALA A 20 -12.42 42.15 -39.83
N LEU A 21 -12.07 40.95 -39.43
CA LEU A 21 -12.93 40.08 -38.63
C LEU A 21 -12.59 40.34 -37.14
N THR A 22 -13.49 41.06 -36.50
CA THR A 22 -13.54 41.13 -35.01
C THR A 22 -13.89 39.74 -34.50
N ALA A 23 -12.89 38.94 -34.17
CA ALA A 23 -13.05 37.71 -33.38
C ALA A 23 -13.30 38.13 -31.92
N CYS A 24 -14.56 38.06 -31.48
CA CYS A 24 -14.84 37.90 -30.06
C CYS A 24 -14.18 36.62 -29.60
N GLY A 25 -13.04 36.74 -28.96
CA GLY A 25 -12.41 35.63 -28.26
C GLY A 25 -13.31 35.24 -27.10
N ALA A 26 -14.05 34.16 -27.24
CA ALA A 26 -14.55 33.41 -26.08
C ALA A 26 -13.31 32.92 -25.36
N ALA A 27 -13.06 33.49 -24.18
CA ALA A 27 -12.07 32.93 -23.27
C ALA A 27 -12.55 31.53 -22.91
N ASP A 28 -11.82 30.51 -23.33
CA ASP A 28 -11.99 29.15 -22.82
C ASP A 28 -11.95 29.22 -21.30
N PRO A 29 -12.95 28.66 -20.58
CA PRO A 29 -12.85 28.57 -19.15
C PRO A 29 -11.59 27.77 -18.84
N ALA A 30 -10.61 28.42 -18.20
CA ALA A 30 -9.40 27.78 -17.74
C ALA A 30 -9.84 26.53 -16.98
N GLU A 31 -9.46 25.37 -17.49
CA GLU A 31 -9.62 24.09 -16.83
C GLU A 31 -8.94 24.19 -15.48
N VAL A 32 -9.76 24.31 -14.42
CA VAL A 32 -9.28 24.35 -13.06
C VAL A 32 -8.68 22.98 -12.82
N ALA A 33 -7.36 22.88 -12.92
CA ALA A 33 -6.63 21.70 -12.57
C ALA A 33 -7.01 21.36 -11.10
N THR A 34 -7.83 20.33 -10.95
CA THR A 34 -8.20 19.81 -9.62
C THR A 34 -6.95 19.18 -9.04
N THR A 35 -6.16 19.96 -8.31
CA THR A 35 -5.00 19.44 -7.58
C THR A 35 -5.52 18.50 -6.50
N THR A 36 -5.36 17.20 -6.72
CA THR A 36 -5.62 16.20 -5.68
C THR A 36 -4.77 16.56 -4.45
N PRO A 37 -5.36 16.70 -3.26
CA PRO A 37 -4.59 16.98 -2.06
C PRO A 37 -3.50 15.92 -1.85
N PRO A 38 -2.36 16.29 -1.28
CA PRO A 38 -1.32 15.31 -0.96
C PRO A 38 -1.88 14.23 -0.02
N PRO A 39 -1.41 12.99 -0.13
CA PRO A 39 -1.84 11.90 0.74
C PRO A 39 -1.57 12.24 2.21
N ASP A 40 -2.56 12.04 3.08
CA ASP A 40 -2.42 12.23 4.53
C ASP A 40 -2.19 10.88 5.24
N PRO A 41 -0.98 10.60 5.75
CA PRO A 41 -0.67 9.36 6.47
C PRO A 41 -1.40 9.22 7.81
N ALA A 42 -1.91 10.30 8.38
CA ALA A 42 -2.64 10.29 9.65
C ALA A 42 -4.16 10.06 9.48
N ARG A 43 -4.67 10.10 8.26
CA ARG A 43 -6.07 9.80 7.98
C ARG A 43 -6.36 8.32 8.29
N ALA A 44 -7.45 8.05 8.98
CA ALA A 44 -7.92 6.68 9.17
C ALA A 44 -8.40 6.06 7.84
N PRO A 45 -8.26 4.73 7.65
CA PRO A 45 -8.87 4.03 6.52
C PRO A 45 -10.40 4.21 6.54
N ALA A 46 -10.99 4.35 5.35
CA ALA A 46 -12.43 4.55 5.21
C ALA A 46 -13.20 3.22 5.28
N ASN A 47 -14.41 3.27 5.84
CA ASN A 47 -15.35 2.14 5.84
C ASN A 47 -14.73 0.83 6.32
N LEU A 48 -14.05 0.88 7.48
CA LEU A 48 -13.44 -0.29 8.11
C LEU A 48 -14.47 -1.36 8.42
N ARG A 49 -14.12 -2.59 8.09
CA ARG A 49 -14.79 -3.83 8.49
C ARG A 49 -13.75 -4.82 8.97
N TRP A 50 -14.16 -5.89 9.62
CA TRP A 50 -13.25 -6.84 10.24
C TRP A 50 -13.51 -8.25 9.71
N GLU A 51 -12.44 -8.98 9.47
CA GLU A 51 -12.43 -10.38 9.08
C GLU A 51 -11.76 -11.21 10.17
N ASN A 52 -12.38 -12.32 10.57
CA ASN A 52 -11.70 -13.28 11.43
C ASN A 52 -10.77 -14.16 10.60
N TYR A 53 -9.47 -14.05 10.86
CA TYR A 53 -8.46 -14.90 10.26
C TYR A 53 -7.72 -15.67 11.33
N GLN A 54 -7.91 -16.99 11.38
CA GLN A 54 -7.24 -17.86 12.35
C GLN A 54 -7.36 -17.39 13.81
N GLY A 55 -8.52 -16.89 14.21
CA GLY A 55 -8.81 -16.40 15.56
C GLY A 55 -8.46 -14.92 15.80
N VAL A 56 -7.79 -14.25 14.86
CA VAL A 56 -7.44 -12.83 14.94
C VAL A 56 -8.33 -11.98 14.04
N GLN A 57 -8.85 -10.86 14.56
CA GLN A 57 -9.62 -9.90 13.78
C GLN A 57 -8.67 -8.99 12.98
N LEU A 58 -8.83 -9.00 11.65
CA LEU A 58 -8.03 -8.19 10.73
C LEU A 58 -8.87 -7.09 10.10
N PRO A 59 -8.35 -5.84 10.05
CA PRO A 59 -9.07 -4.72 9.44
C PRO A 59 -9.03 -4.81 7.92
N LEU A 60 -10.16 -4.53 7.29
CA LEU A 60 -10.32 -4.38 5.85
C LEU A 60 -10.92 -2.99 5.58
N GLY A 61 -10.33 -2.22 4.67
CA GLY A 61 -10.87 -0.94 4.25
C GLY A 61 -11.86 -1.10 3.10
N GLY A 62 -12.98 -0.41 3.15
CA GLY A 62 -13.96 -0.44 2.06
C GLY A 62 -13.41 0.19 0.78
N GLU A 63 -12.65 1.27 0.90
CA GLU A 63 -12.07 2.02 -0.21
C GLU A 63 -10.56 1.78 -0.34
N ASP A 64 -9.88 1.55 0.78
CA ASP A 64 -8.41 1.42 0.82
C ASP A 64 -7.94 -0.02 0.56
N GLY A 65 -8.85 -0.97 0.42
CA GLY A 65 -8.59 -2.37 0.07
C GLY A 65 -8.54 -3.32 1.29
N PRO A 66 -8.33 -4.60 1.04
CA PRO A 66 -8.10 -5.22 -0.26
C PRO A 66 -9.36 -5.31 -1.13
N SER A 67 -9.19 -5.21 -2.45
CA SER A 67 -10.29 -5.37 -3.42
C SER A 67 -10.52 -6.84 -3.80
N LYS A 68 -9.54 -7.70 -3.56
CA LYS A 68 -9.59 -9.14 -3.81
C LYS A 68 -9.45 -9.88 -2.47
N LEU A 69 -10.56 -10.45 -2.00
CA LEU A 69 -10.57 -11.30 -0.81
C LEU A 69 -10.40 -12.76 -1.23
N ALA A 70 -9.27 -13.33 -0.86
CA ALA A 70 -8.91 -14.73 -1.08
C ALA A 70 -8.02 -15.19 0.08
N ALA A 71 -7.45 -16.39 -0.01
CA ALA A 71 -6.47 -16.87 0.97
C ALA A 71 -5.33 -15.86 1.21
N VAL A 72 -4.98 -15.10 0.17
CA VAL A 72 -4.09 -13.92 0.24
C VAL A 72 -4.89 -12.70 -0.22
N PRO A 73 -5.23 -11.77 0.66
CA PRO A 73 -5.88 -10.52 0.27
C PRO A 73 -4.93 -9.65 -0.56
N LEU A 74 -5.42 -9.13 -1.68
CA LEU A 74 -4.65 -8.33 -2.64
C LEU A 74 -5.48 -7.15 -3.15
N GLY A 75 -4.82 -6.22 -3.86
CA GLY A 75 -5.47 -5.05 -4.45
C GLY A 75 -5.75 -3.96 -3.42
N TYR A 76 -4.75 -3.64 -2.62
CA TYR A 76 -4.75 -2.46 -1.77
C TYR A 76 -4.50 -1.21 -2.61
N THR A 77 -5.09 -0.09 -2.23
CA THR A 77 -4.88 1.17 -2.95
C THR A 77 -3.45 1.67 -2.77
N HIS A 78 -2.97 2.43 -3.75
CA HIS A 78 -1.64 3.06 -3.73
C HIS A 78 -1.66 4.34 -2.87
N THR A 79 -2.05 4.18 -1.61
CA THR A 79 -2.23 5.25 -0.61
C THR A 79 -1.57 4.86 0.71
N PRO A 80 -1.33 5.81 1.64
CA PRO A 80 -0.86 5.48 2.99
C PRO A 80 -1.76 4.46 3.71
N GLN A 81 -3.09 4.57 3.53
CA GLN A 81 -4.06 3.69 4.16
C GLN A 81 -4.01 2.27 3.59
N GLY A 82 -3.91 2.17 2.25
CA GLY A 82 -3.71 0.87 1.59
C GLY A 82 -2.42 0.21 2.04
N ALA A 83 -1.32 0.97 2.15
CA ALA A 83 -0.05 0.48 2.67
C ALA A 83 -0.17 -0.06 4.11
N ALA A 84 -0.86 0.69 4.98
CA ALA A 84 -1.06 0.28 6.38
C ALA A 84 -1.91 -1.00 6.49
N LEU A 85 -3.02 -1.08 5.76
CA LEU A 85 -3.87 -2.27 5.74
C LEU A 85 -3.13 -3.49 5.17
N ALA A 86 -2.35 -3.31 4.10
CA ALA A 86 -1.51 -4.37 3.54
C ALA A 86 -0.48 -4.87 4.55
N ALA A 87 0.23 -3.96 5.22
CA ALA A 87 1.22 -4.32 6.23
C ALA A 87 0.61 -5.13 7.37
N ILE A 88 -0.53 -4.68 7.91
CA ILE A 88 -1.25 -5.37 9.00
C ILE A 88 -1.68 -6.77 8.54
N ASN A 89 -2.37 -6.86 7.41
CA ASN A 89 -2.89 -8.12 6.90
C ASN A 89 -1.77 -9.11 6.55
N HIS A 90 -0.74 -8.66 5.84
CA HIS A 90 0.35 -9.54 5.43
C HIS A 90 1.18 -10.03 6.62
N SER A 91 1.56 -9.15 7.54
CA SER A 91 2.37 -9.55 8.70
C SER A 91 1.62 -10.52 9.61
N THR A 92 0.35 -10.25 9.91
CA THR A 92 -0.45 -11.12 10.77
C THR A 92 -0.74 -12.46 10.10
N ARG A 93 -1.11 -12.45 8.81
CA ARG A 93 -1.36 -13.69 8.07
C ARG A 93 -0.10 -14.54 7.94
N LEU A 94 1.09 -13.94 7.78
CA LEU A 94 2.35 -14.69 7.77
C LEU A 94 2.60 -15.45 9.06
N SER A 95 2.26 -14.83 10.21
CA SER A 95 2.43 -15.47 11.51
C SER A 95 1.45 -16.61 11.76
N LEU A 96 0.29 -16.60 11.11
CA LEU A 96 -0.84 -17.50 11.40
C LEU A 96 -1.19 -18.45 10.25
N ALA A 97 -0.56 -18.33 9.08
CA ALA A 97 -0.93 -19.09 7.89
C ALA A 97 -0.82 -20.60 8.11
N PRO A 98 -1.89 -21.37 7.85
CA PRO A 98 -1.84 -22.82 7.87
C PRO A 98 -0.87 -23.38 6.81
N ASP A 99 -0.48 -24.63 6.99
CA ASP A 99 0.48 -25.31 6.09
C ASP A 99 0.03 -25.31 4.64
N SER A 100 -1.26 -25.37 4.38
CA SER A 100 -1.85 -25.32 3.02
C SER A 100 -1.83 -23.94 2.37
N VAL A 101 -1.63 -22.86 3.13
CA VAL A 101 -1.81 -21.47 2.65
C VAL A 101 -0.49 -20.69 2.59
N TRP A 102 0.44 -20.93 3.51
CA TRP A 102 1.66 -20.11 3.62
C TRP A 102 2.50 -20.04 2.32
N PRO A 103 2.61 -21.09 1.45
CA PRO A 103 3.39 -20.94 0.23
C PRO A 103 2.81 -19.90 -0.73
N THR A 104 1.48 -19.91 -0.88
CA THR A 104 0.76 -18.92 -1.70
C THR A 104 0.88 -17.52 -1.10
N LEU A 105 0.78 -17.40 0.22
CA LEU A 105 0.96 -16.13 0.93
C LEU A 105 2.38 -15.59 0.73
N ALA A 106 3.41 -16.41 0.92
CA ALA A 106 4.80 -16.01 0.71
C ALA A 106 5.06 -15.57 -0.74
N ALA A 107 4.45 -16.23 -1.72
CA ALA A 107 4.61 -15.89 -3.12
C ALA A 107 4.00 -14.53 -3.48
N ASN A 108 2.84 -14.18 -2.91
CA ASN A 108 2.06 -13.01 -3.32
C ASN A 108 2.19 -11.82 -2.36
N ALA A 109 2.35 -12.04 -1.06
CA ALA A 109 2.39 -10.97 -0.06
C ALA A 109 3.80 -10.50 0.29
N LEU A 110 4.84 -11.31 0.04
CA LEU A 110 6.22 -10.96 0.38
C LEU A 110 7.00 -10.41 -0.81
N LEU A 111 7.75 -9.35 -0.56
CA LEU A 111 8.77 -8.87 -1.48
C LEU A 111 9.92 -9.90 -1.54
N PRO A 112 10.41 -10.27 -2.74
CA PRO A 112 11.61 -11.11 -2.88
C PRO A 112 12.83 -10.50 -2.17
N GLY A 113 13.66 -11.33 -1.54
CA GLY A 113 14.87 -10.91 -0.87
C GLY A 113 15.29 -11.82 0.29
N PRO A 114 16.45 -11.53 0.93
CA PRO A 114 17.02 -12.38 1.99
C PRO A 114 16.06 -12.66 3.15
N GLY A 115 15.26 -11.67 3.54
CA GLY A 115 14.27 -11.83 4.61
C GLY A 115 13.17 -12.84 4.26
N LYS A 116 12.66 -12.80 3.03
CA LYS A 116 11.69 -13.81 2.54
C LYS A 116 12.32 -15.20 2.51
N ASP A 117 13.53 -15.33 1.97
CA ASP A 117 14.20 -16.61 1.84
C ASP A 117 14.42 -17.26 3.22
N ALA A 118 14.92 -16.48 4.17
CA ALA A 118 15.10 -16.93 5.55
C ALA A 118 13.77 -17.33 6.22
N TRP A 119 12.72 -16.52 6.01
CA TRP A 119 11.39 -16.82 6.55
C TRP A 119 10.85 -18.14 5.97
N VAL A 120 10.96 -18.37 4.67
CA VAL A 120 10.53 -19.62 4.01
C VAL A 120 11.27 -20.82 4.59
N LEU A 121 12.60 -20.72 4.75
CA LEU A 121 13.41 -21.80 5.34
C LEU A 121 13.02 -22.11 6.80
N ALA A 122 12.68 -21.09 7.58
CA ALA A 122 12.19 -21.28 8.94
C ALA A 122 10.77 -21.88 8.94
N ARG A 123 9.90 -21.39 8.04
CA ARG A 123 8.49 -21.81 8.00
C ARG A 123 8.28 -23.27 7.63
N VAL A 124 9.13 -23.86 6.77
CA VAL A 124 9.04 -25.30 6.43
C VAL A 124 9.33 -26.22 7.61
N GLN A 125 9.90 -25.70 8.69
CA GLN A 125 10.20 -26.45 9.90
C GLN A 125 9.07 -26.39 10.97
N VAL A 126 8.02 -25.63 10.71
CA VAL A 126 6.91 -25.40 11.63
C VAL A 126 5.60 -25.81 10.98
N SER A 127 4.77 -26.58 11.69
CA SER A 127 3.41 -26.92 11.26
C SER A 127 2.39 -26.13 12.05
N LEU A 128 1.49 -25.42 11.36
CA LEU A 128 0.38 -24.69 11.92
C LEU A 128 -0.94 -25.32 11.40
N THR A 129 -1.61 -26.06 12.27
CA THR A 129 -2.84 -26.81 11.93
C THR A 129 -4.07 -26.32 12.66
N ALA A 130 -3.91 -25.48 13.69
CA ALA A 130 -5.02 -24.94 14.49
C ALA A 130 -5.01 -23.41 14.47
N ALA A 131 -6.20 -22.82 14.55
CA ALA A 131 -6.36 -21.39 14.76
C ALA A 131 -5.89 -20.97 16.16
N THR A 132 -5.55 -19.69 16.30
CA THR A 132 -5.24 -19.10 17.60
C THR A 132 -6.48 -19.09 18.48
N ASP A 133 -6.31 -19.40 19.78
CA ASP A 133 -7.39 -19.25 20.75
C ASP A 133 -7.78 -17.77 20.85
N PRO A 134 -9.06 -17.42 20.58
CA PRO A 134 -9.54 -16.03 20.59
C PRO A 134 -9.32 -15.32 21.94
N THR A 135 -9.23 -16.08 23.06
CA THR A 135 -9.06 -15.50 24.40
C THR A 135 -7.66 -14.94 24.64
N VAL A 136 -6.67 -15.40 23.87
CA VAL A 136 -5.27 -14.94 23.94
C VAL A 136 -4.81 -14.27 22.64
N ALA A 137 -5.68 -14.21 21.66
CA ALA A 137 -5.38 -13.60 20.36
C ALA A 137 -5.10 -12.09 20.51
N PRO A 138 -4.15 -11.52 19.76
CA PRO A 138 -3.92 -10.09 19.75
C PRO A 138 -5.12 -9.35 19.12
N HIS A 139 -5.46 -8.20 19.71
CA HIS A 139 -6.38 -7.24 19.13
C HIS A 139 -5.58 -6.12 18.47
N ILE A 140 -5.64 -6.01 17.16
CA ILE A 140 -4.99 -4.92 16.42
C ILE A 140 -5.80 -3.66 16.64
N THR A 141 -5.21 -2.66 17.31
CA THR A 141 -5.93 -1.49 17.80
C THR A 141 -5.55 -0.19 17.12
N ALA A 142 -4.31 -0.09 16.63
CA ALA A 142 -3.83 1.13 15.99
C ALA A 142 -2.62 0.84 15.08
N TYR A 143 -2.27 1.81 14.26
CA TYR A 143 -0.98 1.84 13.56
C TYR A 143 -0.44 3.28 13.52
N LYS A 144 0.85 3.43 13.27
CA LYS A 144 1.48 4.72 13.00
C LYS A 144 2.40 4.58 11.79
N ILE A 145 2.14 5.34 10.74
CA ILE A 145 3.08 5.45 9.63
C ILE A 145 4.25 6.32 10.08
N THR A 146 5.45 5.76 10.09
CA THR A 146 6.68 6.42 10.53
C THR A 146 7.43 7.07 9.37
N ALA A 147 7.27 6.55 8.15
CA ALA A 147 7.76 7.15 6.91
C ALA A 147 6.86 6.72 5.76
N TYR A 148 6.40 7.68 4.96
CA TYR A 148 5.61 7.43 3.76
C TYR A 148 6.32 7.93 2.52
N ASP A 149 6.45 7.04 1.58
CA ASP A 149 6.79 7.30 0.18
C ASP A 149 5.88 6.41 -0.68
N PRO A 150 5.41 6.86 -1.85
CA PRO A 150 4.56 6.04 -2.71
C PRO A 150 5.17 4.69 -3.11
N ALA A 151 6.50 4.58 -3.17
CA ALA A 151 7.16 3.31 -3.47
C ALA A 151 7.41 2.45 -2.22
N ARG A 152 7.48 3.05 -1.03
CA ARG A 152 7.88 2.35 0.21
C ARG A 152 7.31 3.05 1.44
N THR A 153 6.63 2.29 2.29
CA THR A 153 6.06 2.79 3.54
C THR A 153 6.58 1.99 4.71
N ALA A 154 7.06 2.68 5.74
CA ALA A 154 7.40 2.10 7.03
C ALA A 154 6.36 2.51 8.07
N LEU A 155 5.94 1.57 8.92
CA LEU A 155 4.94 1.80 9.94
C LEU A 155 5.13 0.88 11.14
N THR A 156 4.53 1.27 12.26
CA THR A 156 4.42 0.44 13.47
C THR A 156 2.96 0.07 13.68
N VAL A 157 2.67 -1.21 13.87
CA VAL A 157 1.34 -1.75 14.18
C VAL A 157 1.27 -2.03 15.67
N TYR A 158 0.20 -1.60 16.34
CA TYR A 158 -0.02 -1.80 17.76
C TYR A 158 -1.12 -2.83 18.00
N ALA A 159 -0.83 -3.81 18.83
CA ALA A 159 -1.79 -4.82 19.26
C ALA A 159 -1.84 -4.89 20.79
N THR A 160 -3.06 -5.07 21.33
CA THR A 160 -3.32 -5.27 22.74
C THR A 160 -3.71 -6.72 22.99
N TYR A 161 -3.40 -7.24 24.19
CA TYR A 161 -3.73 -8.59 24.61
C TYR A 161 -4.69 -8.58 25.81
N SER A 162 -5.25 -9.74 26.15
CA SER A 162 -6.20 -9.90 27.26
C SER A 162 -5.61 -9.55 28.64
N ASP A 163 -4.30 -9.64 28.80
CA ASP A 163 -3.57 -9.23 30.01
C ASP A 163 -3.21 -7.73 30.03
N ALA A 164 -3.78 -6.95 29.11
CA ALA A 164 -3.50 -5.53 28.92
C ALA A 164 -2.06 -5.20 28.45
N SER A 165 -1.26 -6.17 28.09
CA SER A 165 0.03 -5.92 27.47
C SER A 165 -0.14 -5.36 26.06
N ILE A 166 0.83 -4.57 25.60
CA ILE A 166 0.81 -3.94 24.28
C ILE A 166 2.10 -4.29 23.54
N THR A 167 1.97 -4.73 22.30
CA THR A 167 3.10 -4.89 21.39
C THR A 167 3.06 -3.86 20.28
N ALA A 168 4.25 -3.42 19.87
CA ALA A 168 4.50 -2.61 18.71
C ALA A 168 5.30 -3.45 17.71
N THR A 169 4.77 -3.63 16.50
CA THR A 169 5.41 -4.41 15.44
C THR A 169 5.77 -3.49 14.28
N ASP A 170 7.06 -3.36 14.01
CA ASP A 170 7.56 -2.58 12.88
C ASP A 170 7.42 -3.38 11.59
N ALA A 171 6.86 -2.74 10.58
CA ALA A 171 6.64 -3.31 9.27
C ALA A 171 7.05 -2.34 8.17
N THR A 172 7.50 -2.89 7.06
CA THR A 172 7.78 -2.12 5.84
C THR A 172 7.06 -2.78 4.67
N VAL A 173 6.35 -2.00 3.89
CA VAL A 173 5.75 -2.44 2.63
C VAL A 173 6.32 -1.65 1.46
N VAL A 174 6.43 -2.31 0.32
CA VAL A 174 6.97 -1.77 -0.92
C VAL A 174 5.94 -1.97 -2.02
N TRP A 175 5.67 -0.92 -2.80
CA TRP A 175 4.81 -1.02 -3.97
C TRP A 175 5.52 -1.80 -5.07
N SER A 176 4.96 -2.94 -5.44
CA SER A 176 5.57 -3.84 -6.43
C SER A 176 4.51 -4.70 -7.09
N ALA A 177 4.52 -4.77 -8.42
CA ALA A 177 3.55 -5.50 -9.23
C ALA A 177 2.09 -5.09 -8.89
N ASP A 178 1.87 -3.77 -8.87
CA ASP A 178 0.57 -3.11 -8.67
C ASP A 178 -0.11 -3.44 -7.32
N ASP A 179 0.70 -3.73 -6.29
CA ASP A 179 0.21 -3.95 -4.93
C ASP A 179 1.30 -3.68 -3.88
N TRP A 180 0.90 -3.54 -2.61
CA TRP A 180 1.80 -3.44 -1.48
C TRP A 180 2.26 -4.82 -1.04
N ARG A 181 3.59 -5.04 -1.04
CA ARG A 181 4.22 -6.28 -0.57
C ARG A 181 5.03 -6.03 0.69
N LEU A 182 4.89 -6.91 1.67
CA LEU A 182 5.65 -6.83 2.91
C LEU A 182 7.12 -7.16 2.65
N GLN A 183 8.01 -6.27 3.05
CA GLN A 183 9.45 -6.49 3.05
C GLN A 183 9.89 -6.99 4.42
N LEU A 184 10.34 -8.24 4.48
CA LEU A 184 10.94 -8.77 5.70
C LEU A 184 12.39 -8.25 5.84
N PRO A 185 12.87 -7.98 7.06
CA PRO A 185 14.23 -7.54 7.30
C PRO A 185 15.26 -8.60 6.88
N ASP A 186 16.42 -8.14 6.43
CA ASP A 186 17.56 -9.04 6.20
C ASP A 186 17.99 -9.64 7.54
N PRO A 187 18.11 -10.98 7.65
CA PRO A 187 18.59 -11.63 8.87
C PRO A 187 19.97 -11.16 9.33
N ALA A 188 20.82 -10.75 8.38
CA ALA A 188 22.15 -10.23 8.68
C ALA A 188 22.11 -8.91 9.48
N ALA A 189 21.03 -8.12 9.31
CA ALA A 189 20.85 -6.87 10.04
C ALA A 189 20.47 -7.06 11.51
N LYS A 190 20.06 -8.28 11.92
CA LYS A 190 19.62 -8.60 13.31
C LYS A 190 18.58 -7.63 13.87
N THR A 191 17.72 -7.11 12.99
CA THR A 191 16.70 -6.13 13.37
C THR A 191 15.63 -6.77 14.22
N VAL A 192 15.35 -6.19 15.38
CA VAL A 192 14.19 -6.56 16.21
C VAL A 192 12.98 -5.78 15.69
N THR A 193 11.93 -6.48 15.29
CA THR A 193 10.72 -5.88 14.73
C THR A 193 9.54 -5.87 15.70
N VAL A 194 9.61 -6.58 16.83
CA VAL A 194 8.53 -6.64 17.81
C VAL A 194 9.04 -6.16 19.15
N HIS A 195 8.34 -5.19 19.72
CA HIS A 195 8.70 -4.54 20.97
C HIS A 195 7.51 -4.54 21.93
N SER A 196 7.75 -4.73 23.23
CA SER A 196 6.76 -4.44 24.26
C SER A 196 6.77 -2.93 24.55
N VAL A 197 5.59 -2.31 24.57
CA VAL A 197 5.44 -0.88 24.85
C VAL A 197 4.43 -0.66 25.97
N LYS A 198 4.56 0.47 26.69
CA LYS A 198 3.64 0.80 27.79
C LYS A 198 2.34 1.45 27.31
N THR A 199 2.42 2.21 26.24
CA THR A 199 1.28 2.98 25.70
C THR A 199 1.35 3.06 24.19
N ILE A 200 0.21 3.17 23.55
CA ILE A 200 0.11 3.51 22.13
C ILE A 200 0.28 5.03 22.01
N PRO A 201 1.11 5.53 21.07
CA PRO A 201 1.28 6.97 20.85
C PRO A 201 -0.05 7.65 20.52
N ALA A 202 -0.25 8.89 21.03
CA ALA A 202 -1.49 9.63 20.82
C ALA A 202 -1.72 10.03 19.34
N ASP A 203 -0.66 10.06 18.54
CA ASP A 203 -0.68 10.34 17.10
C ASP A 203 -0.77 9.08 16.24
N ALA A 204 -0.98 7.91 16.84
CA ALA A 204 -1.30 6.70 16.10
C ALA A 204 -2.74 6.72 15.59
N VAL A 205 -2.94 6.21 14.38
CA VAL A 205 -4.27 6.06 13.79
C VAL A 205 -4.99 4.90 14.46
N SER A 206 -6.11 5.20 15.13
CA SER A 206 -6.94 4.18 15.77
C SER A 206 -7.71 3.37 14.73
N LEU A 207 -7.74 2.05 14.92
CA LEU A 207 -8.52 1.10 14.13
C LEU A 207 -9.78 0.60 14.87
N THR A 208 -10.02 1.10 16.09
CA THR A 208 -11.25 0.73 16.81
C THR A 208 -12.45 1.25 16.03
N ALA A 209 -13.46 0.38 15.83
CA ALA A 209 -14.72 0.81 15.23
C ALA A 209 -15.27 2.02 16.01
N ALA A 210 -15.66 3.07 15.28
CA ALA A 210 -16.43 4.14 15.89
C ALA A 210 -17.68 3.50 16.53
N LYS A 211 -17.83 3.70 17.84
CA LYS A 211 -19.00 3.23 18.58
C LYS A 211 -20.25 3.93 18.09
#